data_137449d280c947c4ab70c975b5d37d2e
#
_entry.id   137449d280c947c4ab70c975b5d37d2e
#
_cell.length_a   1.000
_cell.length_b   1.000
_cell.length_c   1.000
_cell.angle_alpha   90.00
_cell.angle_beta   90.00
_cell.angle_gamma   90.00
#
_symmetry.space_group_name_H-M   'P 1'
#
loop_
_entity.id
_entity.type
_entity.pdbx_description
1 polymer ?
#
loop_
_entity_poly.entity_id
_entity_poly.type
_entity_poly.pdbx_seq_one_letter_code
_entity_poly.pdbx_strand_id
1 'polypeptide(L)'
;ALNGTTTVSSGSSSSFYGLFGSQSYEAQTSGTGIIVGKNDKELLVVTNAHVVSDVNDLKCVFVDGESVSATVKGSKSDKDIAVVAINLSDIKDSTINSIAIAELADSDDVAIGQEVVAIGNALGEGQSVTNGIISATNRSITVNNVTFSGLLMTNAAINSGNSGGALLNAEGKVIAINFAKTSSDGVEGMAYS
;
A
#
# COMPACT_ATOMS: atom_id res chain seq x y z
N ALA A 1 3.42 -6.44 -5.58
CA ALA A 1 2.02 -6.07 -5.31
C ALA A 1 1.46 -6.87 -4.14
N LEU A 2 0.56 -6.28 -3.40
CA LEU A 2 -0.26 -6.94 -2.40
C LEU A 2 -1.69 -7.01 -2.93
N ASN A 3 -2.22 -8.20 -3.06
CA ASN A 3 -3.58 -8.45 -3.52
C ASN A 3 -4.36 -9.13 -2.40
N GLY A 4 -5.51 -8.57 -2.05
CA GLY A 4 -6.39 -9.13 -1.05
C GLY A 4 -7.77 -9.43 -1.62
N THR A 5 -8.40 -10.49 -1.14
CA THR A 5 -9.81 -10.79 -1.41
C THR A 5 -10.61 -10.71 -0.13
N THR A 6 -11.75 -10.05 -0.18
CA THR A 6 -12.73 -10.03 0.91
C THR A 6 -14.08 -10.46 0.39
N THR A 7 -14.82 -11.22 1.18
CA THR A 7 -16.19 -11.61 0.85
C THR A 7 -17.15 -10.62 1.51
N VAL A 8 -17.83 -9.80 0.70
CA VAL A 8 -18.85 -8.87 1.19
C VAL A 8 -20.20 -9.56 1.11
N SER A 9 -20.82 -9.88 2.24
CA SER A 9 -22.21 -10.29 2.30
C SER A 9 -23.09 -9.05 2.48
N SER A 10 -23.85 -8.65 1.47
CA SER A 10 -24.86 -7.62 1.60
C SER A 10 -26.09 -8.21 2.32
N GLY A 11 -26.18 -7.99 3.61
CA GLY A 11 -27.41 -8.19 4.36
C GLY A 11 -28.38 -7.05 4.10
N SER A 12 -29.28 -7.20 3.12
CA SER A 12 -30.41 -6.30 2.97
C SER A 12 -31.45 -6.65 4.02
N SER A 13 -31.57 -5.84 5.06
CA SER A 13 -32.72 -5.85 5.93
C SER A 13 -33.86 -5.04 5.30
N SER A 14 -34.57 -5.64 4.37
CA SER A 14 -35.94 -5.23 4.05
C SER A 14 -36.81 -6.47 3.89
N SER A 15 -37.70 -6.62 4.87
CA SER A 15 -38.80 -7.56 4.92
C SER A 15 -39.69 -7.35 3.69
N PHE A 16 -39.50 -8.13 2.64
CA PHE A 16 -40.58 -8.62 1.75
C PHE A 16 -39.95 -9.39 0.57
N TYR A 17 -40.37 -10.64 0.33
CA TYR A 17 -39.91 -11.61 -0.66
C TYR A 17 -38.65 -12.41 -0.34
N GLY A 18 -38.77 -13.41 0.49
CA GLY A 18 -37.87 -14.56 0.50
C GLY A 18 -38.03 -15.38 -0.78
N LEU A 19 -37.13 -15.23 -1.74
CA LEU A 19 -36.83 -16.25 -2.80
C LEU A 19 -35.58 -15.95 -3.64
N PHE A 20 -34.69 -15.03 -3.27
CA PHE A 20 -33.42 -14.89 -3.98
C PHE A 20 -32.28 -15.02 -2.97
N GLY A 21 -31.42 -16.03 -3.24
CA GLY A 21 -30.28 -16.35 -2.38
C GLY A 21 -29.35 -15.14 -2.22
N SER A 22 -28.75 -15.06 -1.04
CA SER A 22 -27.68 -14.10 -0.73
C SER A 22 -26.54 -14.31 -1.73
N GLN A 23 -26.35 -13.38 -2.66
CA GLN A 23 -25.15 -13.35 -3.49
C GLN A 23 -24.01 -12.77 -2.64
N SER A 24 -23.00 -13.58 -2.39
CA SER A 24 -21.72 -13.10 -1.86
C SER A 24 -20.90 -12.59 -3.05
N TYR A 25 -20.48 -11.34 -3.00
CA TYR A 25 -19.53 -10.78 -3.96
C TYR A 25 -18.14 -10.81 -3.36
N GLU A 26 -17.17 -11.34 -4.09
CA GLU A 26 -15.75 -11.18 -3.74
C GLU A 26 -15.31 -9.78 -4.20
N ALA A 27 -14.97 -8.93 -3.25
CA ALA A 27 -14.30 -7.67 -3.53
C ALA A 27 -12.78 -7.90 -3.49
N GLN A 28 -12.08 -7.47 -4.53
CA GLN A 28 -10.63 -7.51 -4.58
C GLN A 28 -10.06 -6.14 -4.18
N THR A 29 -9.11 -6.14 -3.26
CA THR A 29 -8.28 -4.99 -2.95
C THR A 29 -6.90 -5.21 -3.53
N SER A 30 -6.28 -4.15 -4.04
CA SER A 30 -4.94 -4.20 -4.60
C SER A 30 -4.13 -3.01 -4.09
N GLY A 31 -2.88 -3.26 -3.78
CA GLY A 31 -1.93 -2.23 -3.35
C GLY A 31 -0.50 -2.69 -3.55
N THR A 32 0.42 -1.90 -3.05
CA THR A 32 1.85 -2.16 -3.10
C THR A 32 2.40 -2.37 -1.70
N GLY A 33 3.55 -3.01 -1.58
CA GLY A 33 4.29 -3.12 -0.33
C GLY A 33 5.78 -2.93 -0.57
N ILE A 34 6.48 -2.50 0.47
CA ILE A 34 7.92 -2.25 0.49
C ILE A 34 8.59 -3.32 1.34
N ILE A 35 9.54 -4.05 0.79
CA ILE A 35 10.31 -5.04 1.53
C ILE A 35 11.33 -4.30 2.39
N VAL A 36 11.14 -4.33 3.72
CA VAL A 36 11.94 -3.54 4.67
C VAL A 36 12.83 -4.40 5.56
N GLY A 37 12.66 -5.72 5.53
CA GLY A 37 13.47 -6.59 6.38
C GLY A 37 13.28 -8.07 6.08
N LYS A 38 14.18 -8.85 6.64
CA LYS A 38 14.17 -10.31 6.59
C LYS A 38 14.78 -10.86 7.87
N ASN A 39 14.16 -11.89 8.43
CA ASN A 39 14.75 -12.71 9.48
C ASN A 39 14.95 -14.15 8.98
N ASP A 40 15.27 -15.10 9.87
CA ASP A 40 15.54 -16.48 9.50
C ASP A 40 14.32 -17.25 8.93
N LYS A 41 13.10 -16.71 9.11
CA LYS A 41 11.85 -17.39 8.75
C LYS A 41 10.97 -16.58 7.82
N GLU A 42 11.01 -15.25 7.92
CA GLU A 42 10.02 -14.37 7.31
C GLU A 42 10.68 -13.20 6.58
N LEU A 43 10.09 -12.84 5.47
CA LEU A 43 10.27 -11.57 4.79
C LEU A 43 9.24 -10.56 5.33
N LEU A 44 9.69 -9.35 5.68
CA LEU A 44 8.83 -8.31 6.23
C LEU A 44 8.56 -7.23 5.19
N VAL A 45 7.30 -6.93 5.02
CA VAL A 45 6.79 -5.96 4.04
C VAL A 45 5.95 -4.91 4.78
N VAL A 46 6.23 -3.64 4.55
CA VAL A 46 5.41 -2.52 5.01
C VAL A 46 4.47 -2.09 3.89
N THR A 47 3.25 -1.75 4.26
CA THR A 47 2.20 -1.24 3.37
C THR A 47 1.23 -0.34 4.14
N ASN A 48 0.21 0.18 3.48
CA ASN A 48 -0.88 0.88 4.18
C ASN A 48 -1.83 -0.10 4.89
N ALA A 49 -2.38 0.34 6.03
CA ALA A 49 -3.35 -0.47 6.78
C ALA A 49 -4.64 -0.70 5.97
N HIS A 50 -5.10 0.30 5.21
CA HIS A 50 -6.29 0.16 4.38
C HIS A 50 -6.14 -0.86 3.23
N VAL A 51 -4.91 -1.15 2.79
CA VAL A 51 -4.64 -2.17 1.74
C VAL A 51 -4.91 -3.57 2.26
N VAL A 52 -4.69 -3.80 3.55
CA VAL A 52 -4.79 -5.12 4.19
C VAL A 52 -5.94 -5.24 5.19
N SER A 53 -6.77 -4.18 5.33
CA SER A 53 -7.94 -4.21 6.19
C SER A 53 -9.05 -5.08 5.58
N ASP A 54 -9.75 -5.83 6.42
CA ASP A 54 -10.91 -6.64 6.05
C ASP A 54 -10.65 -7.68 4.93
N VAL A 55 -9.37 -8.11 4.79
CA VAL A 55 -8.94 -9.09 3.79
C VAL A 55 -8.91 -10.48 4.41
N ASN A 56 -9.61 -11.43 3.80
CA ASN A 56 -9.66 -12.83 4.25
C ASN A 56 -8.46 -13.65 3.73
N ASP A 57 -8.02 -13.37 2.50
CA ASP A 57 -6.87 -14.02 1.87
C ASP A 57 -5.95 -12.96 1.28
N LEU A 58 -4.77 -12.80 1.86
CA LEU A 58 -3.76 -11.84 1.44
C LEU A 58 -2.65 -12.56 0.70
N LYS A 59 -2.34 -12.10 -0.51
CA LYS A 59 -1.24 -12.59 -1.32
C LYS A 59 -0.26 -11.48 -1.67
N CYS A 60 1.00 -11.81 -1.63
CA CYS A 60 2.08 -11.00 -2.19
C CYS A 60 2.45 -11.53 -3.57
N VAL A 61 2.44 -10.67 -4.58
CA VAL A 61 2.92 -10.99 -5.93
C VAL A 61 4.24 -10.27 -6.15
N PHE A 62 5.29 -11.03 -6.34
CA PHE A 62 6.64 -10.53 -6.63
C PHE A 62 6.77 -10.08 -8.09
N VAL A 63 7.88 -9.40 -8.41
CA VAL A 63 8.13 -8.83 -9.74
C VAL A 63 8.24 -9.90 -10.84
N ASP A 64 8.65 -11.11 -10.47
CA ASP A 64 8.73 -12.28 -11.37
C ASP A 64 7.38 -13.01 -11.55
N GLY A 65 6.31 -12.49 -10.93
CA GLY A 65 4.97 -13.05 -10.99
C GLY A 65 4.69 -14.15 -9.96
N GLU A 66 5.66 -14.51 -9.12
CA GLU A 66 5.41 -15.47 -8.04
C GLU A 66 4.41 -14.90 -7.04
N SER A 67 3.37 -15.68 -6.72
CA SER A 67 2.32 -15.32 -5.77
C SER A 67 2.38 -16.20 -4.54
N VAL A 68 2.55 -15.60 -3.38
CA VAL A 68 2.72 -16.29 -2.10
C VAL A 68 1.76 -15.71 -1.05
N SER A 69 1.22 -16.57 -0.20
CA SER A 69 0.36 -16.15 0.91
C SER A 69 1.13 -15.28 1.90
N ALA A 70 0.46 -14.27 2.42
CA ALA A 70 1.02 -13.32 3.35
C ALA A 70 0.12 -13.16 4.59
N THR A 71 0.71 -12.79 5.71
CA THR A 71 0.01 -12.65 6.99
C THR A 71 0.25 -11.27 7.58
N VAL A 72 -0.81 -10.59 8.01
CA VAL A 72 -0.70 -9.31 8.71
C VAL A 72 -0.14 -9.55 10.11
N LYS A 73 1.03 -8.99 10.41
CA LYS A 73 1.68 -9.07 11.74
C LYS A 73 1.15 -8.01 12.69
N GLY A 74 0.75 -6.88 12.15
CA GLY A 74 0.18 -5.77 12.91
C GLY A 74 -0.17 -4.61 11.99
N SER A 75 -1.10 -3.79 12.45
CA SER A 75 -1.52 -2.58 11.76
C SER A 75 -1.80 -1.46 12.73
N LYS A 76 -1.65 -0.23 12.26
CA LYS A 76 -1.92 0.99 12.99
C LYS A 76 -2.76 1.91 12.11
N SER A 77 -4.08 1.86 12.30
CA SER A 77 -5.05 2.54 11.42
C SER A 77 -5.00 4.06 11.53
N ASP A 78 -4.60 4.61 12.69
CA ASP A 78 -4.41 6.05 12.90
C ASP A 78 -3.20 6.63 12.15
N LYS A 79 -2.30 5.78 11.68
CA LYS A 79 -1.14 6.10 10.83
C LYS A 79 -1.23 5.49 9.44
N ASP A 80 -2.26 4.70 9.19
CA ASP A 80 -2.46 3.93 7.97
C ASP A 80 -1.25 3.06 7.58
N ILE A 81 -0.60 2.43 8.56
CA ILE A 81 0.57 1.56 8.35
C ILE A 81 0.24 0.14 8.77
N ALA A 82 0.69 -0.84 8.00
CA ALA A 82 0.66 -2.25 8.36
C ALA A 82 1.98 -2.94 8.04
N VAL A 83 2.29 -3.98 8.80
CA VAL A 83 3.40 -4.89 8.53
C VAL A 83 2.84 -6.25 8.18
N VAL A 84 3.30 -6.77 7.07
CA VAL A 84 2.94 -8.09 6.54
C VAL A 84 4.17 -8.97 6.54
N ALA A 85 4.00 -10.25 6.87
CA ALA A 85 5.04 -11.25 6.78
C ALA A 85 4.72 -12.32 5.73
N ILE A 86 5.77 -12.79 5.07
CA ILE A 86 5.74 -13.89 4.10
C ILE A 86 6.78 -14.91 4.56
N ASN A 87 6.37 -16.18 4.71
CA ASN A 87 7.33 -17.23 5.09
C ASN A 87 8.36 -17.43 3.98
N LEU A 88 9.63 -17.43 4.33
CA LEU A 88 10.70 -17.65 3.35
C LEU A 88 10.63 -19.04 2.71
N SER A 89 10.14 -20.05 3.44
CA SER A 89 9.95 -21.41 2.92
C SER A 89 8.94 -21.51 1.78
N ASP A 90 8.06 -20.51 1.66
CA ASP A 90 6.99 -20.51 0.67
C ASP A 90 7.40 -19.74 -0.61
N ILE A 91 8.56 -19.08 -0.58
CA ILE A 91 9.12 -18.30 -1.69
C ILE A 91 10.19 -19.13 -2.41
N LYS A 92 10.17 -19.13 -3.74
CA LYS A 92 11.21 -19.82 -4.54
C LYS A 92 12.58 -19.17 -4.34
N ASP A 93 13.63 -19.99 -4.38
CA ASP A 93 15.02 -19.52 -4.26
C ASP A 93 15.38 -18.45 -5.29
N SER A 94 14.88 -18.57 -6.53
CA SER A 94 15.11 -17.58 -7.59
C SER A 94 14.56 -16.20 -7.22
N THR A 95 13.37 -16.17 -6.62
CA THR A 95 12.71 -14.95 -6.16
C THR A 95 13.43 -14.37 -4.95
N ILE A 96 13.77 -15.22 -3.95
CA ILE A 96 14.54 -14.78 -2.77
C ILE A 96 15.86 -14.12 -3.16
N ASN A 97 16.58 -14.69 -4.13
CA ASN A 97 17.87 -14.20 -4.58
C ASN A 97 17.78 -12.88 -5.37
N SER A 98 16.60 -12.52 -5.87
CA SER A 98 16.33 -11.27 -6.57
C SER A 98 15.82 -10.15 -5.67
N ILE A 99 15.44 -10.46 -4.42
CA ILE A 99 14.90 -9.49 -3.47
C ILE A 99 16.00 -8.57 -2.94
N ALA A 100 15.74 -7.26 -3.01
CA ALA A 100 16.50 -6.25 -2.28
C ALA A 100 15.65 -5.71 -1.11
N ILE A 101 16.30 -5.52 0.03
CA ILE A 101 15.69 -4.86 1.20
C ILE A 101 15.86 -3.35 1.00
N ALA A 102 14.77 -2.59 1.13
CA ALA A 102 14.80 -1.15 0.97
C ALA A 102 15.55 -0.48 2.13
N GLU A 103 16.38 0.49 1.80
CA GLU A 103 16.97 1.39 2.78
C GLU A 103 15.98 2.51 3.13
N LEU A 104 15.84 2.78 4.42
CA LEU A 104 14.99 3.87 4.92
C LEU A 104 15.86 5.11 5.17
N ALA A 105 15.33 6.29 4.87
CA ALA A 105 15.92 7.58 5.23
C ALA A 105 15.03 8.29 6.25
N ASP A 106 15.56 9.32 6.89
CA ASP A 106 14.80 10.15 7.82
C ASP A 106 13.91 11.11 7.02
N SER A 107 12.60 11.04 7.24
CA SER A 107 11.64 11.93 6.59
C SER A 107 11.68 13.37 7.13
N ASP A 108 12.26 13.59 8.30
CA ASP A 108 12.44 14.93 8.87
C ASP A 108 13.53 15.74 8.15
N ASP A 109 14.44 15.07 7.45
CA ASP A 109 15.49 15.70 6.63
C ASP A 109 15.01 16.11 5.23
N VAL A 110 13.75 15.82 4.89
CA VAL A 110 13.20 16.08 3.54
C VAL A 110 12.87 17.56 3.35
N ALA A 111 13.36 18.14 2.25
CA ALA A 111 13.15 19.54 1.89
C ALA A 111 12.15 19.73 0.73
N ILE A 112 11.42 20.85 0.76
CA ILE A 112 10.56 21.26 -0.36
C ILE A 112 11.44 21.50 -1.60
N GLY A 113 10.98 21.01 -2.76
CA GLY A 113 11.72 21.06 -4.02
C GLY A 113 12.65 19.88 -4.25
N GLN A 114 12.85 19.00 -3.27
CA GLN A 114 13.64 17.78 -3.41
C GLN A 114 13.01 16.83 -4.43
N GLU A 115 13.80 16.30 -5.35
CA GLU A 115 13.37 15.30 -6.32
C GLU A 115 13.00 13.99 -5.64
N VAL A 116 11.91 13.37 -6.12
CA VAL A 116 11.40 12.11 -5.60
C VAL A 116 10.92 11.20 -6.72
N VAL A 117 10.96 9.91 -6.44
CA VAL A 117 10.44 8.86 -7.31
C VAL A 117 9.44 8.03 -6.52
N ALA A 118 8.20 7.95 -7.03
CA ALA A 118 7.19 7.07 -6.47
C ALA A 118 7.16 5.76 -7.25
N ILE A 119 7.16 4.65 -6.53
CA ILE A 119 7.08 3.30 -7.09
C ILE A 119 5.87 2.59 -6.51
N GLY A 120 5.11 1.94 -7.38
CA GLY A 120 3.96 1.15 -7.00
C GLY A 120 3.52 0.21 -8.11
N ASN A 121 2.34 -0.38 -7.93
CA ASN A 121 1.69 -1.21 -8.95
C ASN A 121 0.32 -0.60 -9.26
N ALA A 122 0.34 0.51 -9.98
CA ALA A 122 -0.87 1.24 -10.32
C ALA A 122 -1.83 0.33 -11.11
N LEU A 123 -3.08 0.28 -10.66
CA LEU A 123 -4.16 -0.49 -11.29
C LEU A 123 -3.93 -2.01 -11.36
N GLY A 124 -2.88 -2.54 -10.72
CA GLY A 124 -2.57 -3.97 -10.78
C GLY A 124 -1.96 -4.44 -12.10
N GLU A 125 -1.62 -3.54 -13.01
CA GLU A 125 -1.11 -3.83 -14.37
C GLU A 125 0.41 -4.00 -14.43
N GLY A 126 1.08 -4.03 -13.29
CA GLY A 126 2.53 -4.14 -13.17
C GLY A 126 3.16 -2.94 -12.46
N GLN A 127 4.47 -3.02 -12.29
CA GLN A 127 5.22 -1.96 -11.60
C GLN A 127 5.14 -0.64 -12.39
N SER A 128 4.75 0.43 -11.71
CA SER A 128 4.74 1.78 -12.24
C SER A 128 5.73 2.66 -11.49
N VAL A 129 6.37 3.57 -12.20
CA VAL A 129 7.32 4.53 -11.66
C VAL A 129 6.92 5.92 -12.13
N THR A 130 6.75 6.84 -11.18
CA THR A 130 6.50 8.25 -11.47
C THR A 130 7.50 9.11 -10.72
N ASN A 131 7.81 10.29 -11.24
CA ASN A 131 8.73 11.23 -10.60
C ASN A 131 8.08 12.59 -10.38
N GLY A 132 8.64 13.33 -9.45
CA GLY A 132 8.21 14.67 -9.10
C GLY A 132 9.13 15.30 -8.08
N ILE A 133 8.59 16.24 -7.33
CA ILE A 133 9.26 16.93 -6.23
C ILE A 133 8.41 16.90 -4.97
N ILE A 134 9.01 17.12 -3.83
CA ILE A 134 8.28 17.45 -2.60
C ILE A 134 7.71 18.86 -2.73
N SER A 135 6.39 18.96 -2.72
CA SER A 135 5.66 20.22 -2.85
C SER A 135 5.38 20.88 -1.50
N ALA A 136 5.24 20.09 -0.44
CA ALA A 136 5.11 20.56 0.94
C ALA A 136 5.48 19.46 1.94
N THR A 137 5.85 19.87 3.15
CA THR A 137 6.12 19.00 4.28
C THR A 137 5.14 19.28 5.43
N ASN A 138 5.02 18.35 6.36
CA ASN A 138 4.21 18.46 7.58
C ASN A 138 2.73 18.82 7.29
N ARG A 139 2.14 18.21 6.29
CA ARG A 139 0.72 18.39 5.94
C ARG A 139 -0.18 17.50 6.78
N SER A 140 -1.43 17.94 6.92
CA SER A 140 -2.49 17.15 7.55
C SER A 140 -3.68 17.05 6.62
N ILE A 141 -4.27 15.86 6.54
CA ILE A 141 -5.52 15.61 5.81
C ILE A 141 -6.50 14.86 6.72
N THR A 142 -7.78 15.06 6.49
CA THR A 142 -8.82 14.30 7.18
C THR A 142 -9.60 13.46 6.18
N VAL A 143 -9.59 12.15 6.37
CA VAL A 143 -10.31 11.19 5.53
C VAL A 143 -11.18 10.34 6.45
N ASN A 144 -12.47 10.25 6.17
CA ASN A 144 -13.43 9.46 6.98
C ASN A 144 -13.34 9.75 8.49
N ASN A 145 -13.26 11.03 8.87
CA ASN A 145 -13.12 11.51 10.25
C ASN A 145 -11.81 11.09 10.98
N VAL A 146 -10.83 10.57 10.26
CA VAL A 146 -9.48 10.31 10.77
C VAL A 146 -8.53 11.36 10.21
N THR A 147 -7.80 12.04 11.08
CA THR A 147 -6.80 13.04 10.67
C THR A 147 -5.41 12.40 10.65
N PHE A 148 -4.80 12.40 9.48
CA PHE A 148 -3.41 12.02 9.26
C PHE A 148 -2.57 13.29 9.24
N SER A 149 -1.46 13.32 9.95
CA SER A 149 -0.57 14.47 10.09
C SER A 149 0.90 14.08 9.89
N GLY A 150 1.74 15.06 9.61
CA GLY A 150 3.17 14.85 9.34
C GLY A 150 3.42 14.33 7.92
N LEU A 151 2.47 14.54 6.99
CA LEU A 151 2.55 14.01 5.64
C LEU A 151 3.44 14.85 4.74
N LEU A 152 4.14 14.19 3.82
CA LEU A 152 4.83 14.79 2.70
C LEU A 152 3.86 14.91 1.51
N MET A 153 3.85 16.06 0.85
CA MET A 153 3.09 16.27 -0.38
C MET A 153 4.02 16.27 -1.58
N THR A 154 3.66 15.55 -2.62
CA THR A 154 4.43 15.51 -3.87
C THR A 154 3.52 15.73 -5.07
N ASN A 155 4.07 16.21 -6.18
CA ASN A 155 3.41 16.27 -7.48
C ASN A 155 3.70 15.04 -8.36
N ALA A 156 4.46 14.06 -7.87
CA ALA A 156 4.55 12.76 -8.51
C ALA A 156 3.15 12.13 -8.58
N ALA A 157 2.78 11.55 -9.71
CA ALA A 157 1.47 10.95 -9.88
C ALA A 157 1.30 9.70 -8.99
N ILE A 158 0.41 9.79 -8.00
CA ILE A 158 0.02 8.66 -7.15
C ILE A 158 -1.43 8.32 -7.46
N ASN A 159 -1.66 7.08 -7.88
CA ASN A 159 -2.97 6.57 -8.25
C ASN A 159 -3.33 5.33 -7.42
N SER A 160 -4.58 4.87 -7.54
CA SER A 160 -5.01 3.61 -6.94
C SER A 160 -4.05 2.48 -7.35
N GLY A 161 -3.62 1.65 -6.38
CA GLY A 161 -2.62 0.61 -6.54
C GLY A 161 -1.19 1.03 -6.16
N ASN A 162 -0.85 2.34 -6.19
CA ASN A 162 0.42 2.83 -5.64
C ASN A 162 0.42 2.88 -4.11
N SER A 163 -0.77 2.87 -3.47
CA SER A 163 -0.89 2.82 -2.00
C SER A 163 -0.03 1.71 -1.41
N GLY A 164 0.74 2.03 -0.38
CA GLY A 164 1.68 1.12 0.28
C GLY A 164 3.03 0.99 -0.44
N GLY A 165 3.20 1.60 -1.61
CA GLY A 165 4.46 1.66 -2.34
C GLY A 165 5.42 2.71 -1.79
N ALA A 166 6.64 2.74 -2.33
CA ALA A 166 7.70 3.62 -1.86
C ALA A 166 7.67 5.00 -2.52
N LEU A 167 7.91 6.04 -1.73
CA LEU A 167 8.43 7.32 -2.19
C LEU A 167 9.93 7.35 -1.88
N LEU A 168 10.75 7.50 -2.90
CA LEU A 168 12.21 7.46 -2.79
C LEU A 168 12.79 8.85 -3.00
N ASN A 169 13.90 9.13 -2.32
CA ASN A 169 14.76 10.27 -2.63
C ASN A 169 15.69 9.97 -3.81
N ALA A 170 16.51 10.96 -4.21
CA ALA A 170 17.48 10.81 -5.30
C ALA A 170 18.57 9.75 -5.03
N GLU A 171 18.76 9.35 -3.79
CA GLU A 171 19.71 8.30 -3.39
C GLU A 171 19.08 6.90 -3.42
N GLY A 172 17.78 6.79 -3.79
CA GLY A 172 17.03 5.54 -3.81
C GLY A 172 16.57 5.04 -2.44
N LYS A 173 16.62 5.89 -1.40
CA LYS A 173 16.16 5.54 -0.07
C LYS A 173 14.70 5.92 0.12
N VAL A 174 13.95 5.10 0.85
CA VAL A 174 12.54 5.34 1.15
C VAL A 174 12.43 6.46 2.18
N ILE A 175 11.72 7.53 1.81
CA ILE A 175 11.40 8.67 2.69
C ILE A 175 9.95 8.66 3.14
N ALA A 176 9.06 7.95 2.42
CA ALA A 176 7.64 7.83 2.79
C ALA A 176 6.99 6.61 2.12
N ILE A 177 5.78 6.29 2.58
CA ILE A 177 4.89 5.28 2.00
C ILE A 177 3.80 6.01 1.23
N ASN A 178 3.62 5.69 -0.04
CA ASN A 178 2.60 6.31 -0.89
C ASN A 178 1.20 6.06 -0.32
N PHE A 179 0.42 7.13 -0.27
CA PHE A 179 -0.93 7.11 0.28
C PHE A 179 -1.89 7.68 -0.77
N ALA A 180 -2.50 6.79 -1.55
CA ALA A 180 -3.48 7.17 -2.57
C ALA A 180 -4.90 7.06 -2.01
N LYS A 181 -5.36 8.11 -1.34
CA LYS A 181 -6.77 8.27 -0.99
C LYS A 181 -7.28 9.57 -1.58
N THR A 182 -8.34 9.50 -2.36
CA THR A 182 -9.05 10.67 -2.84
C THR A 182 -9.81 11.29 -1.67
N SER A 183 -9.51 12.55 -1.35
CA SER A 183 -10.43 13.36 -0.58
C SER A 183 -11.64 13.70 -1.46
N SER A 184 -12.82 13.78 -0.88
CA SER A 184 -14.08 14.18 -1.54
C SER A 184 -14.05 15.59 -2.17
N ASP A 185 -12.96 16.31 -2.04
CA ASP A 185 -12.81 17.72 -2.44
C ASP A 185 -12.16 17.94 -3.82
N GLY A 186 -12.08 16.88 -4.64
CA GLY A 186 -11.78 17.05 -6.08
C GLY A 186 -10.38 17.60 -6.40
N VAL A 187 -9.40 17.41 -5.53
CA VAL A 187 -8.01 17.83 -5.81
C VAL A 187 -7.34 16.71 -6.61
N GLU A 188 -7.36 16.86 -7.92
CA GLU A 188 -6.57 16.00 -8.83
C GLU A 188 -5.09 16.41 -8.75
N GLY A 189 -4.20 15.41 -8.65
CA GLY A 189 -2.76 15.58 -8.81
C GLY A 189 -1.97 15.88 -7.54
N MET A 190 -2.54 15.74 -6.34
CA MET A 190 -1.80 15.76 -5.09
C MET A 190 -1.79 14.38 -4.44
N ALA A 191 -0.59 13.89 -4.21
CA ALA A 191 -0.36 12.63 -3.49
C ALA A 191 0.29 12.94 -2.14
N TYR A 192 -0.11 12.21 -1.13
CA TYR A 192 0.42 12.32 0.22
C TYR A 192 1.19 11.04 0.55
N SER A 193 2.32 11.20 1.17
CA SER A 193 3.18 10.10 1.61
C SER A 193 3.51 10.26 3.08
#